data_f85e986bb6151e1bba0430983601df60
#
_entry.id   f85e986bb6151e1bba0430983601df60
#
_cell.length_a   1.000
_cell.length_b   1.000
_cell.length_c   1.000
_cell.angle_alpha   90.00
_cell.angle_beta   90.00
_cell.angle_gamma   90.00
#
_symmetry.space_group_name_H-M   'P 1'
#
loop_
_entity.id
_entity.type
_entity.pdbx_description
1 polymer ?
#
loop_
_entity_poly.entity_id
_entity_poly.type
_entity_poly.pdbx_seq_one_letter_code
_entity_poly.pdbx_strand_id
1 'polypeptide(L)'
;MQRTAVINVVGLTDSLIGPYTPKIAAFRQKGGTARIVPAFPAVTCTAQSTYLTGTSASQHGIVGNGWYNRELAEVQFWKQSNHVVQGAKLWEELREHDPKFTCAKLFWWYNMYSTADYSITPRPTYPADGRKVFDVYTWPYSIRTEIKKDLGDFPFPAFWGPAAGAQTPQGAPDAASRWIAESAKWIEHKRQPTLSLVYLPHLDYNLQRYGPRTTADNINPAIIPDLQAIDAIVGDLLDFFSKQLVQVILLSEYGITSVDFPVHLNRLFRTQGWLAVKEELGLELLDCGASKVFAVADHQVAHIYVNDASLEKTVRDLVERQEGIEKVLAKSEKRTLGIDHQRSGDLIAVAKERAWFTYYYWMDDAVAPDFARTVDIHRKPGYDPVELFLDPNLSAVKAKIAWRLLKKKLGFRMLMDVIPVDASLVKGSHGRIPENSADYPIVISQKSELFPNAIIEATSVYHLLKRHMMT
;
A
#
# COMPACT_ATOMS: atom_id res chain seq x y z
N MET A 1 -16.33 -4.12 26.24
CA MET A 1 -16.44 -4.12 24.76
C MET A 1 -16.09 -5.50 24.19
N GLN A 2 -16.65 -5.85 23.02
CA GLN A 2 -16.37 -7.13 22.36
C GLN A 2 -14.94 -7.12 21.79
N ARG A 3 -14.13 -8.13 22.14
CA ARG A 3 -12.79 -8.29 21.57
C ARG A 3 -12.91 -8.63 20.09
N THR A 4 -12.17 -7.87 19.26
CA THR A 4 -12.33 -7.94 17.80
C THR A 4 -10.97 -7.91 17.10
N ALA A 5 -10.78 -8.77 16.11
CA ALA A 5 -9.67 -8.73 15.17
C ALA A 5 -10.16 -8.25 13.80
N VAL A 6 -9.57 -7.20 13.28
CA VAL A 6 -9.81 -6.69 11.94
C VAL A 6 -8.67 -7.17 11.04
N ILE A 7 -8.96 -8.09 10.16
CA ILE A 7 -8.00 -8.67 9.22
C ILE A 7 -8.17 -7.94 7.87
N ASN A 8 -7.17 -7.17 7.50
CA ASN A 8 -7.13 -6.45 6.24
C ASN A 8 -6.37 -7.29 5.21
N VAL A 9 -7.09 -7.81 4.22
CA VAL A 9 -6.53 -8.59 3.11
C VAL A 9 -6.47 -7.70 1.87
N VAL A 10 -5.30 -7.15 1.61
CA VAL A 10 -5.07 -6.18 0.53
C VAL A 10 -5.42 -6.79 -0.82
N GLY A 11 -6.14 -6.05 -1.65
CA GLY A 11 -6.51 -6.49 -3.00
C GLY A 11 -7.67 -7.50 -3.07
N LEU A 12 -8.24 -7.93 -1.93
CA LEU A 12 -9.38 -8.85 -1.94
C LEU A 12 -10.65 -8.11 -2.36
N THR A 13 -11.35 -8.64 -3.37
CA THR A 13 -12.62 -8.14 -3.87
C THR A 13 -13.68 -9.23 -3.87
N ASP A 14 -14.95 -8.83 -4.02
CA ASP A 14 -16.06 -9.78 -4.13
C ASP A 14 -15.83 -10.78 -5.29
N SER A 15 -15.26 -10.30 -6.38
CA SER A 15 -14.97 -11.08 -7.58
C SER A 15 -13.85 -12.13 -7.42
N LEU A 16 -13.03 -12.04 -6.38
CA LEU A 16 -11.96 -12.99 -6.07
C LEU A 16 -12.37 -14.06 -5.03
N ILE A 17 -13.55 -13.89 -4.40
CA ILE A 17 -14.06 -14.86 -3.41
C ILE A 17 -14.86 -15.95 -4.14
N GLY A 18 -14.38 -17.19 -4.03
CA GLY A 18 -15.03 -18.32 -4.69
C GLY A 18 -14.29 -19.63 -4.51
N PRO A 19 -14.18 -20.45 -5.57
CA PRO A 19 -13.60 -21.79 -5.50
C PRO A 19 -12.16 -21.85 -4.97
N TYR A 20 -11.38 -20.78 -5.19
CA TYR A 20 -9.98 -20.70 -4.77
C TYR A 20 -9.79 -20.11 -3.38
N THR A 21 -10.89 -19.62 -2.76
CA THR A 21 -10.92 -19.05 -1.41
C THR A 21 -12.05 -19.63 -0.57
N PRO A 22 -12.11 -20.97 -0.39
CA PRO A 22 -13.27 -21.65 0.22
C PRO A 22 -13.51 -21.26 1.68
N LYS A 23 -12.46 -20.98 2.46
CA LYS A 23 -12.59 -20.60 3.88
C LYS A 23 -13.14 -19.18 4.01
N ILE A 24 -12.65 -18.24 3.19
CA ILE A 24 -13.18 -16.86 3.12
C ILE A 24 -14.64 -16.90 2.62
N ALA A 25 -14.94 -17.71 1.61
CA ALA A 25 -16.30 -17.88 1.09
C ALA A 25 -17.24 -18.44 2.16
N ALA A 26 -16.81 -19.44 2.93
CA ALA A 26 -17.58 -20.00 4.04
C ALA A 26 -17.80 -18.97 5.18
N PHE A 27 -16.79 -18.14 5.48
CA PHE A 27 -16.92 -17.07 6.46
C PHE A 27 -17.96 -16.01 6.00
N ARG A 28 -17.91 -15.63 4.72
CA ARG A 28 -18.87 -14.70 4.10
C ARG A 28 -20.32 -15.23 4.20
N GLN A 29 -20.53 -16.52 3.96
CA GLN A 29 -21.87 -17.13 4.01
C GLN A 29 -22.50 -17.16 5.40
N LYS A 30 -21.69 -17.09 6.47
CA LYS A 30 -22.16 -17.14 7.86
C LYS A 30 -22.56 -15.78 8.43
N GLY A 31 -22.40 -14.69 7.68
CA GLY A 31 -22.64 -13.35 8.18
C GLY A 31 -23.12 -12.37 7.12
N GLY A 32 -22.80 -11.11 7.29
CA GLY A 32 -23.09 -10.03 6.35
C GLY A 32 -21.85 -9.57 5.61
N THR A 33 -22.08 -8.99 4.44
CA THR A 33 -21.03 -8.43 3.56
C THR A 33 -21.49 -7.13 2.95
N ALA A 34 -20.60 -6.18 2.82
CA ALA A 34 -20.79 -5.00 1.97
C ALA A 34 -19.54 -4.76 1.10
N ARG A 35 -19.76 -4.23 -0.10
CA ARG A 35 -18.71 -3.63 -0.90
C ARG A 35 -18.47 -2.22 -0.39
N ILE A 36 -17.22 -1.78 -0.43
CA ILE A 36 -16.85 -0.43 0.03
C ILE A 36 -16.58 0.41 -1.21
N VAL A 37 -17.29 1.54 -1.38
CA VAL A 37 -16.84 2.57 -2.32
C VAL A 37 -15.46 3.00 -1.86
N PRO A 38 -14.40 2.79 -2.67
CA PRO A 38 -13.04 3.01 -2.18
C PRO A 38 -12.80 4.44 -1.70
N ALA A 39 -11.93 4.59 -0.70
CA ALA A 39 -11.36 5.90 -0.40
C ALA A 39 -10.66 6.47 -1.64
N PHE A 40 -10.66 7.79 -1.81
CA PHE A 40 -9.95 8.39 -2.94
C PHE A 40 -8.72 9.18 -2.47
N PRO A 41 -7.52 8.89 -3.05
CA PRO A 41 -7.23 7.77 -3.95
C PRO A 41 -7.33 6.41 -3.25
N ALA A 42 -7.64 5.36 -4.03
CA ALA A 42 -7.77 3.99 -3.55
C ALA A 42 -6.38 3.35 -3.35
N VAL A 43 -5.64 3.82 -2.34
CA VAL A 43 -4.29 3.38 -1.98
C VAL A 43 -4.19 3.13 -0.48
N THR A 44 -3.23 2.29 -0.08
CA THR A 44 -3.08 1.77 1.29
C THR A 44 -3.18 2.85 2.37
N CYS A 45 -2.35 3.88 2.30
CA CYS A 45 -2.25 4.87 3.37
C CYS A 45 -3.55 5.70 3.51
N THR A 46 -4.17 6.07 2.39
CA THR A 46 -5.45 6.80 2.38
C THR A 46 -6.59 5.94 2.90
N ALA A 47 -6.72 4.70 2.39
CA ALA A 47 -7.80 3.81 2.79
C ALA A 47 -7.75 3.48 4.28
N GLN A 48 -6.58 3.08 4.79
CA GLN A 48 -6.39 2.77 6.21
C GLN A 48 -6.66 3.98 7.11
N SER A 49 -6.21 5.18 6.72
CA SER A 49 -6.48 6.40 7.48
C SER A 49 -7.97 6.74 7.49
N THR A 50 -8.65 6.58 6.36
CA THR A 50 -10.11 6.75 6.26
C THR A 50 -10.85 5.78 7.17
N TYR A 51 -10.47 4.49 7.18
CA TYR A 51 -11.12 3.46 8.01
C TYR A 51 -10.90 3.69 9.51
N LEU A 52 -9.77 4.29 9.90
CA LEU A 52 -9.41 4.49 11.31
C LEU A 52 -9.79 5.86 11.86
N THR A 53 -10.17 6.83 11.01
CA THR A 53 -10.62 8.17 11.44
C THR A 53 -12.08 8.46 11.11
N GLY A 54 -12.70 7.68 10.19
CA GLY A 54 -14.05 7.95 9.70
C GLY A 54 -14.17 9.22 8.86
N THR A 55 -13.05 9.76 8.37
CA THR A 55 -12.99 11.01 7.65
C THR A 55 -12.33 10.85 6.28
N SER A 56 -12.47 11.81 5.39
CA SER A 56 -11.83 11.79 4.07
C SER A 56 -10.40 12.34 4.10
N ALA A 57 -9.66 12.17 3.00
CA ALA A 57 -8.29 12.66 2.85
C ALA A 57 -8.15 14.17 3.09
N SER A 58 -9.18 14.96 2.80
CA SER A 58 -9.19 16.40 3.08
C SER A 58 -9.18 16.73 4.57
N GLN A 59 -9.58 15.79 5.43
CA GLN A 59 -9.65 15.97 6.88
C GLN A 59 -8.50 15.27 7.62
N HIS A 60 -8.23 13.98 7.28
CA HIS A 60 -7.10 13.28 7.94
C HIS A 60 -5.73 13.58 7.33
N GLY A 61 -5.68 14.28 6.18
CA GLY A 61 -4.45 14.77 5.55
C GLY A 61 -3.59 13.73 4.84
N ILE A 62 -4.07 12.48 4.68
CA ILE A 62 -3.36 11.42 3.98
C ILE A 62 -3.90 11.31 2.56
N VAL A 63 -3.25 12.03 1.66
CA VAL A 63 -3.70 12.22 0.28
C VAL A 63 -3.18 11.17 -0.70
N GLY A 64 -2.38 10.21 -0.22
CA GLY A 64 -1.76 9.13 -1.00
C GLY A 64 -0.79 8.34 -0.14
N ASN A 65 -0.03 7.42 -0.75
CA ASN A 65 1.08 6.72 -0.08
C ASN A 65 2.29 7.65 0.14
N GLY A 66 2.31 8.75 -0.59
CA GLY A 66 3.30 9.82 -0.46
C GLY A 66 2.81 11.12 -1.09
N TRP A 67 3.50 12.20 -0.82
CA TRP A 67 3.21 13.53 -1.35
C TRP A 67 4.45 14.43 -1.31
N TYR A 68 4.39 15.55 -2.01
CA TYR A 68 5.40 16.59 -1.96
C TYR A 68 5.26 17.41 -0.68
N ASN A 69 6.31 17.43 0.13
CA ASN A 69 6.43 18.35 1.25
C ASN A 69 6.96 19.69 0.73
N ARG A 70 6.09 20.70 0.67
CA ARG A 70 6.40 22.02 0.11
C ARG A 70 7.44 22.79 0.93
N GLU A 71 7.49 22.57 2.24
CA GLU A 71 8.45 23.24 3.13
C GLU A 71 9.89 22.70 2.94
N LEU A 72 10.01 21.38 2.71
CA LEU A 72 11.29 20.72 2.51
C LEU A 72 11.69 20.62 1.03
N ALA A 73 10.79 20.96 0.11
CA ALA A 73 10.93 20.74 -1.33
C ALA A 73 11.27 19.27 -1.69
N GLU A 74 10.70 18.32 -0.97
CA GLU A 74 10.96 16.89 -1.11
C GLU A 74 9.69 16.07 -1.27
N VAL A 75 9.72 15.06 -2.15
CA VAL A 75 8.69 14.03 -2.21
C VAL A 75 8.98 12.99 -1.14
N GLN A 76 7.97 12.65 -0.34
CA GLN A 76 8.09 11.73 0.78
C GLN A 76 7.05 10.61 0.68
N PHE A 77 7.52 9.37 0.41
CA PHE A 77 6.69 8.16 0.41
C PHE A 77 6.90 7.31 1.66
N TRP A 78 5.85 6.59 2.06
CA TRP A 78 5.88 5.51 3.05
C TRP A 78 6.39 5.93 4.42
N LYS A 79 6.09 7.17 4.84
CA LYS A 79 6.41 7.63 6.20
C LYS A 79 5.55 6.88 7.22
N GLN A 80 6.14 6.56 8.38
CA GLN A 80 5.52 5.68 9.38
C GLN A 80 4.95 6.43 10.60
N SER A 81 5.25 7.72 10.74
CA SER A 81 4.81 8.50 11.91
C SER A 81 3.29 8.70 11.92
N ASN A 82 2.64 8.30 13.01
CA ASN A 82 1.20 8.53 13.21
C ASN A 82 0.85 10.01 13.36
N HIS A 83 1.82 10.85 13.71
CA HIS A 83 1.61 12.30 13.85
C HIS A 83 1.19 12.99 12.55
N VAL A 84 1.44 12.38 11.38
CA VAL A 84 1.00 12.95 10.10
C VAL A 84 -0.48 12.71 9.82
N VAL A 85 -1.13 11.77 10.52
CA VAL A 85 -2.58 11.49 10.40
C VAL A 85 -3.33 12.44 11.32
N GLN A 86 -4.11 13.34 10.75
CA GLN A 86 -4.94 14.30 11.48
C GLN A 86 -6.22 13.65 11.99
N GLY A 87 -6.81 14.21 13.05
CA GLY A 87 -8.05 13.72 13.66
C GLY A 87 -7.85 12.57 14.65
N ALA A 88 -8.89 12.31 15.44
CA ALA A 88 -8.94 11.20 16.39
C ALA A 88 -8.98 9.85 15.67
N LYS A 89 -8.37 8.83 16.25
CA LYS A 89 -8.38 7.47 15.72
C LYS A 89 -9.39 6.62 16.48
N LEU A 90 -9.91 5.60 15.83
CA LEU A 90 -10.93 4.70 16.37
C LEU A 90 -10.63 4.22 17.80
N TRP A 91 -9.39 3.81 18.07
CA TRP A 91 -9.02 3.33 19.41
C TRP A 91 -8.93 4.43 20.46
N GLU A 92 -8.68 5.68 20.07
CA GLU A 92 -8.67 6.82 20.97
C GLU A 92 -10.08 7.11 21.48
N GLU A 93 -11.05 7.16 20.56
CA GLU A 93 -12.46 7.38 20.88
C GLU A 93 -13.06 6.21 21.67
N LEU A 94 -12.71 4.97 21.34
CA LEU A 94 -13.17 3.79 22.10
C LEU A 94 -12.61 3.74 23.51
N ARG A 95 -11.40 4.25 23.72
CA ARG A 95 -10.79 4.37 25.05
C ARG A 95 -11.48 5.41 25.93
N GLU A 96 -12.11 6.43 25.34
CA GLU A 96 -12.97 7.37 26.10
C GLU A 96 -14.20 6.66 26.66
N HIS A 97 -14.75 5.66 25.96
CA HIS A 97 -15.88 4.86 26.41
C HIS A 97 -15.49 3.74 27.38
N ASP A 98 -14.32 3.17 27.24
CA ASP A 98 -13.78 2.12 28.11
C ASP A 98 -12.29 2.35 28.36
N PRO A 99 -11.90 2.87 29.53
CA PRO A 99 -10.49 3.11 29.87
C PRO A 99 -9.60 1.86 29.87
N LYS A 100 -10.19 0.65 29.88
CA LYS A 100 -9.45 -0.62 29.79
C LYS A 100 -9.24 -1.06 28.33
N PHE A 101 -9.79 -0.33 27.38
CA PHE A 101 -9.64 -0.65 25.96
C PHE A 101 -8.18 -0.61 25.53
N THR A 102 -7.73 -1.64 24.82
CA THR A 102 -6.37 -1.73 24.28
C THR A 102 -6.41 -2.06 22.78
N CYS A 103 -5.47 -1.51 22.02
CA CYS A 103 -5.33 -1.68 20.60
C CYS A 103 -3.95 -2.25 20.23
N ALA A 104 -3.93 -3.31 19.43
CA ALA A 104 -2.73 -3.82 18.77
C ALA A 104 -2.78 -3.48 17.28
N LYS A 105 -1.72 -2.87 16.76
CA LYS A 105 -1.61 -2.44 15.37
C LYS A 105 -0.45 -3.17 14.70
N LEU A 106 -0.77 -4.15 13.82
CA LEU A 106 0.19 -5.06 13.23
C LEU A 106 0.28 -4.77 11.73
N PHE A 107 1.36 -4.11 11.34
CA PHE A 107 1.68 -3.71 9.96
C PHE A 107 0.73 -2.72 9.29
N TRP A 108 -0.30 -2.23 9.94
CA TRP A 108 -1.06 -1.08 9.44
C TRP A 108 -0.15 0.16 9.41
N TRP A 109 -0.29 0.98 8.36
CA TRP A 109 0.57 2.16 8.17
C TRP A 109 0.39 3.23 9.25
N TYR A 110 1.33 4.15 9.33
CA TYR A 110 1.42 5.16 10.39
C TYR A 110 1.38 4.53 11.78
N ASN A 111 2.22 3.52 11.96
CA ASN A 111 2.27 2.72 13.18
C ASN A 111 3.27 3.26 14.23
N MET A 112 4.32 3.96 13.79
CA MET A 112 5.30 4.54 14.71
C MET A 112 4.69 5.75 15.43
N TYR A 113 4.99 5.86 16.72
CA TYR A 113 4.50 6.96 17.58
C TYR A 113 2.97 7.07 17.65
N SER A 114 2.30 5.99 17.40
CA SER A 114 0.86 5.84 17.53
C SER A 114 0.48 5.75 19.02
N THR A 115 -0.75 6.14 19.35
CA THR A 115 -1.37 5.96 20.67
C THR A 115 -1.94 4.55 20.87
N ALA A 116 -1.72 3.62 19.93
CA ALA A 116 -2.02 2.19 20.10
C ALA A 116 -1.10 1.59 21.17
N ASP A 117 -1.62 0.61 21.94
CA ASP A 117 -0.90 0.00 23.07
C ASP A 117 0.22 -0.93 22.59
N TYR A 118 0.00 -1.62 21.45
CA TYR A 118 0.97 -2.55 20.88
C TYR A 118 1.12 -2.27 19.40
N SER A 119 2.36 -2.14 18.95
CA SER A 119 2.69 -1.85 17.55
C SER A 119 3.78 -2.76 17.03
N ILE A 120 3.61 -3.29 15.83
CA ILE A 120 4.65 -3.99 15.07
C ILE A 120 4.58 -3.50 13.63
N THR A 121 5.72 -3.02 13.08
CA THR A 121 5.79 -2.52 11.69
C THR A 121 7.19 -2.72 11.11
N PRO A 122 7.35 -2.89 9.78
CA PRO A 122 8.67 -3.03 9.18
C PRO A 122 9.47 -1.74 9.37
N ARG A 123 10.69 -1.89 9.87
CA ARG A 123 11.60 -0.74 10.07
C ARG A 123 13.05 -1.17 9.87
N PRO A 124 13.61 -1.03 8.67
CA PRO A 124 15.03 -1.24 8.46
C PRO A 124 15.84 -0.19 9.23
N THR A 125 17.00 -0.61 9.72
CA THR A 125 17.99 0.26 10.34
C THR A 125 19.15 0.51 9.38
N TYR A 126 19.75 1.70 9.49
CA TYR A 126 20.83 2.16 8.61
C TYR A 126 22.03 2.53 9.49
N PRO A 127 22.92 1.55 9.83
CA PRO A 127 24.13 1.83 10.55
C PRO A 127 25.06 2.78 9.80
N ALA A 128 25.96 3.45 10.52
CA ALA A 128 26.93 4.41 9.96
C ALA A 128 27.88 3.81 8.92
N ASP A 129 28.08 2.48 8.94
CA ASP A 129 28.89 1.76 7.94
C ASP A 129 28.19 1.63 6.57
N GLY A 130 26.95 2.13 6.42
CA GLY A 130 26.17 2.15 5.18
C GLY A 130 25.42 0.86 4.88
N ARG A 131 25.36 -0.10 5.81
CA ARG A 131 24.52 -1.29 5.65
C ARG A 131 23.04 -0.90 5.80
N LYS A 132 22.16 -1.68 5.17
CA LYS A 132 20.71 -1.74 5.47
C LYS A 132 20.47 -3.06 6.21
N VAL A 133 20.04 -2.98 7.47
CA VAL A 133 19.71 -4.14 8.29
C VAL A 133 18.19 -4.23 8.39
N PHE A 134 17.62 -5.34 7.96
CA PHE A 134 16.19 -5.58 8.03
C PHE A 134 15.74 -5.86 9.46
N ASP A 135 14.70 -5.18 9.90
CA ASP A 135 14.19 -5.27 11.26
C ASP A 135 12.75 -4.79 11.32
N VAL A 136 12.16 -4.87 12.53
CA VAL A 136 10.84 -4.33 12.86
C VAL A 136 10.95 -3.28 13.96
N TYR A 137 10.13 -2.25 13.88
CA TYR A 137 9.79 -1.39 15.00
C TYR A 137 8.69 -2.04 15.82
N THR A 138 8.76 -1.93 17.14
CA THR A 138 7.68 -2.34 18.02
C THR A 138 7.44 -1.29 19.11
N TRP A 139 6.22 -1.29 19.60
CA TRP A 139 5.89 -0.60 20.84
C TRP A 139 5.01 -1.52 21.71
N PRO A 140 5.31 -1.73 23.00
CA PRO A 140 6.58 -1.41 23.69
C PRO A 140 7.81 -2.04 23.01
N TYR A 141 8.99 -1.46 23.19
CA TYR A 141 10.23 -1.95 22.56
C TYR A 141 10.59 -3.39 22.94
N SER A 142 10.20 -3.85 24.14
CA SER A 142 10.44 -5.22 24.61
C SER A 142 9.86 -6.28 23.67
N ILE A 143 8.72 -5.98 23.03
CA ILE A 143 8.05 -6.88 22.06
C ILE A 143 9.04 -7.31 20.96
N ARG A 144 9.91 -6.41 20.47
CA ARG A 144 10.86 -6.73 19.40
C ARG A 144 11.77 -7.91 19.79
N THR A 145 12.33 -7.89 20.99
CA THR A 145 13.22 -8.98 21.44
C THR A 145 12.44 -10.27 21.72
N GLU A 146 11.27 -10.14 22.34
CA GLU A 146 10.41 -11.28 22.65
C GLU A 146 9.93 -11.98 21.38
N ILE A 147 9.37 -11.25 20.40
CA ILE A 147 8.81 -11.80 19.18
C ILE A 147 9.89 -12.40 18.27
N LYS A 148 11.08 -11.78 18.18
CA LYS A 148 12.19 -12.34 17.42
C LYS A 148 12.70 -13.65 18.01
N LYS A 149 12.67 -13.80 19.34
CA LYS A 149 13.02 -15.05 20.02
C LYS A 149 12.00 -16.14 19.69
N ASP A 150 10.70 -15.82 19.68
CA ASP A 150 9.63 -16.82 19.56
C ASP A 150 9.30 -17.15 18.08
N LEU A 151 9.35 -16.16 17.16
CA LEU A 151 8.97 -16.31 15.75
C LEU A 151 10.13 -16.16 14.75
N GLY A 152 11.33 -15.77 15.23
CA GLY A 152 12.44 -15.43 14.35
C GLY A 152 12.31 -14.05 13.72
N ASP A 153 13.28 -13.72 12.85
CA ASP A 153 13.30 -12.43 12.16
C ASP A 153 12.16 -12.33 11.13
N PHE A 154 11.62 -11.10 11.01
CA PHE A 154 10.64 -10.81 9.96
C PHE A 154 11.27 -10.99 8.57
N PRO A 155 10.64 -11.75 7.64
CA PRO A 155 11.19 -12.03 6.32
C PRO A 155 11.02 -10.81 5.39
N PHE A 156 11.72 -9.73 5.69
CA PHE A 156 11.59 -8.43 5.06
C PHE A 156 11.67 -8.46 3.51
N PRO A 157 12.57 -9.28 2.87
CA PRO A 157 12.60 -9.36 1.41
C PRO A 157 11.29 -9.90 0.78
N ALA A 158 10.52 -10.70 1.54
CA ALA A 158 9.22 -11.21 1.09
C ALA A 158 8.06 -10.22 1.34
N PHE A 159 8.35 -9.07 1.98
CA PHE A 159 7.35 -8.03 2.22
C PHE A 159 7.23 -7.05 1.06
N TRP A 160 8.33 -6.71 0.38
CA TRP A 160 8.33 -5.87 -0.81
C TRP A 160 9.57 -6.13 -1.68
N GLY A 161 9.40 -6.14 -2.98
CA GLY A 161 10.45 -6.36 -3.98
C GLY A 161 10.29 -7.69 -4.73
N PRO A 162 11.30 -8.13 -5.49
CA PRO A 162 11.19 -9.30 -6.36
C PRO A 162 10.92 -10.62 -5.63
N ALA A 163 11.23 -10.70 -4.34
CA ALA A 163 10.97 -11.89 -3.51
C ALA A 163 9.53 -11.94 -2.95
N ALA A 164 8.83 -10.81 -2.93
CA ALA A 164 7.45 -10.75 -2.44
C ALA A 164 6.52 -11.50 -3.40
N GLY A 165 5.70 -12.42 -2.92
CA GLY A 165 4.85 -13.26 -3.74
C GLY A 165 5.60 -14.25 -4.64
N ALA A 166 6.91 -14.48 -4.43
CA ALA A 166 7.72 -15.38 -5.26
C ALA A 166 8.41 -16.46 -4.39
N GLN A 167 8.52 -17.68 -4.94
CA GLN A 167 9.30 -18.71 -4.30
C GLN A 167 10.79 -18.38 -4.42
N THR A 168 11.49 -18.30 -3.30
CA THR A 168 12.92 -17.98 -3.26
C THR A 168 13.65 -18.97 -2.35
N PRO A 169 14.99 -19.05 -2.44
CA PRO A 169 15.78 -19.82 -1.49
C PRO A 169 15.65 -19.34 -0.03
N GLN A 170 15.17 -18.10 0.17
CA GLN A 170 15.01 -17.47 1.47
C GLN A 170 13.63 -17.70 2.10
N GLY A 171 12.65 -18.21 1.35
CA GLY A 171 11.33 -18.48 1.88
C GLY A 171 10.21 -18.65 0.86
N ALA A 172 9.06 -19.01 1.38
CA ALA A 172 7.82 -19.18 0.62
C ALA A 172 7.27 -17.82 0.11
N PRO A 173 6.43 -17.84 -0.94
CA PRO A 173 5.82 -16.63 -1.51
C PRO A 173 5.01 -15.81 -0.48
N ASP A 174 4.37 -16.50 0.46
CA ASP A 174 3.49 -15.94 1.50
C ASP A 174 4.18 -15.65 2.84
N ALA A 175 5.52 -15.80 2.90
CA ALA A 175 6.27 -15.77 4.16
C ALA A 175 6.02 -14.51 5.01
N ALA A 176 5.91 -13.32 4.38
CA ALA A 176 5.66 -12.08 5.10
C ALA A 176 4.25 -12.08 5.72
N SER A 177 3.20 -12.41 4.96
CA SER A 177 1.83 -12.46 5.48
C SER A 177 1.65 -13.55 6.53
N ARG A 178 2.33 -14.69 6.38
CA ARG A 178 2.35 -15.76 7.39
C ARG A 178 3.01 -15.28 8.69
N TRP A 179 4.16 -14.61 8.62
CA TRP A 179 4.80 -14.06 9.82
C TRP A 179 3.92 -13.02 10.51
N ILE A 180 3.24 -12.15 9.74
CA ILE A 180 2.30 -11.16 10.29
C ILE A 180 1.12 -11.88 10.98
N ALA A 181 0.56 -12.94 10.38
CA ALA A 181 -0.50 -13.73 10.99
C ALA A 181 -0.03 -14.39 12.30
N GLU A 182 1.16 -14.98 12.33
CA GLU A 182 1.74 -15.54 13.55
C GLU A 182 2.02 -14.46 14.61
N SER A 183 2.44 -13.25 14.20
CA SER A 183 2.59 -12.13 15.13
C SER A 183 1.26 -11.71 15.76
N ALA A 184 0.15 -11.79 15.02
CA ALA A 184 -1.19 -11.52 15.54
C ALA A 184 -1.60 -12.56 16.60
N LYS A 185 -1.35 -13.85 16.35
CA LYS A 185 -1.57 -14.91 17.35
C LYS A 185 -0.68 -14.73 18.57
N TRP A 186 0.58 -14.36 18.37
CA TRP A 186 1.53 -14.10 19.44
C TRP A 186 1.07 -12.95 20.35
N ILE A 187 0.67 -11.81 19.76
CA ILE A 187 0.12 -10.66 20.49
C ILE A 187 -1.14 -11.06 21.25
N GLU A 188 -2.04 -11.82 20.63
CA GLU A 188 -3.25 -12.32 21.26
C GLU A 188 -2.94 -13.16 22.51
N HIS A 189 -2.04 -14.12 22.41
CA HIS A 189 -1.64 -14.97 23.53
C HIS A 189 -0.96 -14.19 24.67
N LYS A 190 -0.15 -13.19 24.34
CA LYS A 190 0.67 -12.47 25.33
C LYS A 190 -0.03 -11.26 25.93
N ARG A 191 -0.93 -10.60 25.19
CA ARG A 191 -1.45 -9.26 25.52
C ARG A 191 -2.98 -9.17 25.53
N GLN A 192 -3.69 -10.04 24.81
CA GLN A 192 -5.16 -10.09 24.71
C GLN A 192 -5.80 -8.71 24.43
N PRO A 193 -5.41 -7.99 23.36
CA PRO A 193 -5.95 -6.66 23.10
C PRO A 193 -7.46 -6.70 22.83
N THR A 194 -8.15 -5.56 23.09
CA THR A 194 -9.57 -5.42 22.77
C THR A 194 -9.76 -5.34 21.25
N LEU A 195 -8.84 -4.64 20.54
CA LEU A 195 -8.82 -4.51 19.09
C LEU A 195 -7.46 -4.95 18.55
N SER A 196 -7.47 -5.89 17.60
CA SER A 196 -6.28 -6.25 16.81
C SER A 196 -6.49 -5.83 15.36
N LEU A 197 -5.62 -4.98 14.83
CA LEU A 197 -5.56 -4.57 13.43
C LEU A 197 -4.45 -5.35 12.74
N VAL A 198 -4.79 -6.25 11.81
CA VAL A 198 -3.84 -7.16 11.14
C VAL A 198 -3.83 -6.87 9.64
N TYR A 199 -2.65 -6.65 9.05
CA TYR A 199 -2.46 -6.31 7.64
C TYR A 199 -1.81 -7.48 6.88
N LEU A 200 -2.45 -7.97 5.82
CA LEU A 200 -2.00 -9.10 5.01
C LEU A 200 -1.83 -8.68 3.55
N PRO A 201 -0.62 -8.33 3.10
CA PRO A 201 -0.38 -7.73 1.77
C PRO A 201 -0.21 -8.76 0.64
N HIS A 202 -0.29 -10.06 0.87
CA HIS A 202 0.16 -11.10 -0.05
C HIS A 202 -0.42 -11.01 -1.47
N LEU A 203 -1.73 -10.73 -1.60
CA LEU A 203 -2.37 -10.68 -2.93
C LEU A 203 -1.89 -9.49 -3.77
N ASP A 204 -1.52 -8.38 -3.15
CA ASP A 204 -1.11 -7.15 -3.81
C ASP A 204 0.01 -7.39 -4.84
N TYR A 205 0.98 -8.23 -4.51
CA TYR A 205 2.19 -8.43 -5.30
C TYR A 205 1.92 -9.04 -6.66
N ASN A 206 1.28 -10.20 -6.69
CA ASN A 206 1.03 -10.94 -7.93
C ASN A 206 -0.18 -10.42 -8.70
N LEU A 207 -1.12 -9.75 -8.02
CA LEU A 207 -2.15 -8.98 -8.71
C LEU A 207 -1.54 -7.82 -9.51
N GLN A 208 -0.49 -7.15 -9.02
CA GLN A 208 0.21 -6.12 -9.79
C GLN A 208 1.10 -6.71 -10.89
N ARG A 209 1.74 -7.88 -10.66
CA ARG A 209 2.61 -8.52 -11.66
C ARG A 209 1.83 -9.10 -12.83
N TYR A 210 0.72 -9.77 -12.57
CA TYR A 210 0.03 -10.60 -13.57
C TYR A 210 -1.35 -10.07 -13.95
N GLY A 211 -1.89 -9.14 -13.15
CA GLY A 211 -3.27 -8.71 -13.25
C GLY A 211 -4.26 -9.75 -12.68
N PRO A 212 -5.44 -9.29 -12.20
CA PRO A 212 -6.44 -10.18 -11.58
C PRO A 212 -7.11 -11.11 -12.57
N ARG A 213 -7.19 -10.75 -13.85
CA ARG A 213 -8.00 -11.43 -14.86
C ARG A 213 -7.27 -11.57 -16.19
N THR A 214 -7.58 -12.65 -16.92
CA THR A 214 -7.18 -12.84 -18.33
C THR A 214 -8.24 -12.32 -19.28
N THR A 215 -9.53 -12.42 -18.91
CA THR A 215 -10.70 -11.86 -19.59
C THR A 215 -11.65 -11.29 -18.54
N ALA A 216 -12.71 -10.59 -18.95
CA ALA A 216 -13.68 -9.99 -18.02
C ALA A 216 -14.20 -10.99 -16.96
N ASP A 217 -14.39 -12.25 -17.33
CA ASP A 217 -15.03 -13.28 -16.49
C ASP A 217 -14.04 -14.26 -15.85
N ASN A 218 -12.78 -14.33 -16.33
CA ASN A 218 -11.85 -15.36 -15.91
C ASN A 218 -10.74 -14.82 -15.00
N ILE A 219 -10.64 -15.37 -13.81
CA ILE A 219 -9.51 -15.14 -12.90
C ILE A 219 -8.22 -15.58 -13.61
N ASN A 220 -7.17 -14.78 -13.49
CA ASN A 220 -5.87 -15.12 -14.04
C ASN A 220 -5.30 -16.36 -13.32
N PRO A 221 -5.01 -17.46 -14.04
CA PRO A 221 -4.47 -18.67 -13.42
C PRO A 221 -3.18 -18.42 -12.62
N ALA A 222 -2.39 -17.41 -12.99
CA ALA A 222 -1.13 -17.09 -12.30
C ALA A 222 -1.32 -16.62 -10.85
N ILE A 223 -2.51 -16.11 -10.48
CA ILE A 223 -2.79 -15.66 -9.11
C ILE A 223 -3.53 -16.70 -8.26
N ILE A 224 -3.93 -17.83 -8.83
CA ILE A 224 -4.65 -18.88 -8.08
C ILE A 224 -3.85 -19.38 -6.87
N PRO A 225 -2.54 -19.64 -6.97
CA PRO A 225 -1.75 -20.02 -5.80
C PRO A 225 -1.76 -18.98 -4.68
N ASP A 226 -1.80 -17.69 -5.03
CA ASP A 226 -1.86 -16.60 -4.03
C ASP A 226 -3.22 -16.53 -3.34
N LEU A 227 -4.31 -16.74 -4.09
CA LEU A 227 -5.66 -16.84 -3.53
C LEU A 227 -5.78 -18.02 -2.54
N GLN A 228 -5.22 -19.17 -2.90
CA GLN A 228 -5.19 -20.35 -2.01
C GLN A 228 -4.31 -20.12 -0.77
N ALA A 229 -3.17 -19.48 -0.92
CA ALA A 229 -2.26 -19.17 0.18
C ALA A 229 -2.91 -18.20 1.17
N ILE A 230 -3.53 -17.11 0.69
CA ILE A 230 -4.19 -16.14 1.58
C ILE A 230 -5.43 -16.75 2.24
N ASP A 231 -6.21 -17.59 1.53
CA ASP A 231 -7.35 -18.30 2.10
C ASP A 231 -6.93 -19.23 3.25
N ALA A 232 -5.78 -19.91 3.09
CA ALA A 232 -5.22 -20.74 4.14
C ALA A 232 -4.82 -19.93 5.38
N ILE A 233 -4.14 -18.78 5.18
CA ILE A 233 -3.71 -17.88 6.27
C ILE A 233 -4.94 -17.29 6.99
N VAL A 234 -5.90 -16.78 6.25
CA VAL A 234 -7.13 -16.20 6.80
C VAL A 234 -7.93 -17.25 7.56
N GLY A 235 -8.10 -18.44 6.96
CA GLY A 235 -8.81 -19.53 7.61
C GLY A 235 -8.18 -19.96 8.93
N ASP A 236 -6.86 -20.01 9.00
CA ASP A 236 -6.12 -20.31 10.23
C ASP A 236 -6.30 -19.22 11.30
N LEU A 237 -6.32 -17.93 10.90
CA LEU A 237 -6.63 -16.82 11.82
C LEU A 237 -8.09 -16.86 12.31
N LEU A 238 -9.05 -17.18 11.42
CA LEU A 238 -10.45 -17.32 11.78
C LEU A 238 -10.65 -18.42 12.84
N ASP A 239 -10.04 -19.58 12.63
CA ASP A 239 -10.09 -20.72 13.58
C ASP A 239 -9.42 -20.37 14.91
N PHE A 240 -8.28 -19.68 14.84
CA PHE A 240 -7.54 -19.25 16.03
C PHE A 240 -8.35 -18.25 16.86
N PHE A 241 -8.83 -17.15 16.27
CA PHE A 241 -9.56 -16.10 16.96
C PHE A 241 -10.90 -16.61 17.52
N SER A 242 -11.58 -17.53 16.79
CA SER A 242 -12.79 -18.18 17.26
C SER A 242 -12.57 -18.93 18.59
N LYS A 243 -11.47 -19.70 18.70
CA LYS A 243 -11.09 -20.41 19.93
C LYS A 243 -10.75 -19.47 21.09
N GLN A 244 -10.30 -18.25 20.79
CA GLN A 244 -10.02 -17.20 21.79
C GLN A 244 -11.24 -16.34 22.13
N LEU A 245 -12.42 -16.64 21.58
CA LEU A 245 -13.65 -15.85 21.72
C LEU A 245 -13.46 -14.40 21.23
N VAL A 246 -12.62 -14.20 20.23
CA VAL A 246 -12.40 -12.93 19.55
C VAL A 246 -13.20 -12.94 18.26
N GLN A 247 -14.03 -11.92 18.06
CA GLN A 247 -14.77 -11.76 16.81
C GLN A 247 -13.88 -11.26 15.68
N VAL A 248 -14.22 -11.61 14.45
CA VAL A 248 -13.42 -11.23 13.30
C VAL A 248 -14.23 -10.38 12.33
N ILE A 249 -13.60 -9.29 11.87
CA ILE A 249 -13.99 -8.56 10.68
C ILE A 249 -12.90 -8.78 9.64
N LEU A 250 -13.28 -9.25 8.46
CA LEU A 250 -12.40 -9.32 7.29
C LEU A 250 -12.72 -8.14 6.39
N LEU A 251 -11.71 -7.38 5.97
CA LEU A 251 -11.89 -6.27 5.04
C LEU A 251 -10.71 -6.16 4.05
N SER A 252 -10.86 -5.31 3.06
CA SER A 252 -9.81 -4.91 2.14
C SER A 252 -9.82 -3.40 1.90
N GLU A 253 -8.78 -2.87 1.26
CA GLU A 253 -8.54 -1.44 1.06
C GLU A 253 -8.96 -0.95 -0.31
N TYR A 254 -8.70 -1.76 -1.32
CA TYR A 254 -8.95 -1.50 -2.74
C TYR A 254 -9.01 -2.82 -3.50
N GLY A 255 -9.57 -2.76 -4.71
CA GLY A 255 -9.38 -3.78 -5.73
C GLY A 255 -8.29 -3.39 -6.71
N ILE A 256 -7.61 -4.38 -7.27
CA ILE A 256 -6.63 -4.20 -8.34
C ILE A 256 -7.29 -4.56 -9.66
N THR A 257 -7.18 -3.67 -10.65
CA THR A 257 -7.70 -3.88 -12.01
C THR A 257 -6.56 -4.09 -13.01
N SER A 258 -6.86 -4.75 -14.13
CA SER A 258 -5.86 -5.02 -15.16
C SER A 258 -5.41 -3.74 -15.86
N VAL A 259 -4.09 -3.56 -16.02
CA VAL A 259 -3.49 -2.42 -16.73
C VAL A 259 -2.46 -2.88 -17.76
N ASP A 260 -2.23 -2.07 -18.79
CA ASP A 260 -1.23 -2.30 -19.83
C ASP A 260 -0.67 -1.00 -20.43
N PHE A 261 -1.12 0.17 -19.94
CA PHE A 261 -0.76 1.47 -20.50
C PHE A 261 -0.10 2.37 -19.44
N PRO A 262 1.24 2.41 -19.36
CA PRO A 262 1.95 3.32 -18.47
C PRO A 262 1.96 4.75 -19.04
N VAL A 263 1.61 5.74 -18.21
CA VAL A 263 1.62 7.17 -18.54
C VAL A 263 2.78 7.85 -17.84
N HIS A 264 3.59 8.62 -18.58
CA HIS A 264 4.83 9.25 -18.10
C HIS A 264 4.68 10.78 -17.98
N LEU A 265 3.89 11.26 -17.01
CA LEU A 265 3.63 12.72 -16.86
C LEU A 265 4.90 13.53 -16.66
N ASN A 266 5.86 13.03 -15.89
CA ASN A 266 7.10 13.75 -15.64
C ASN A 266 7.98 13.88 -16.90
N ARG A 267 7.99 12.89 -17.79
CA ARG A 267 8.63 13.01 -19.13
C ARG A 267 7.93 14.06 -19.99
N LEU A 268 6.59 14.08 -19.94
CA LEU A 268 5.80 15.11 -20.62
C LEU A 268 6.17 16.53 -20.12
N PHE A 269 6.19 16.73 -18.81
CA PHE A 269 6.54 18.04 -18.23
C PHE A 269 7.99 18.43 -18.53
N ARG A 270 8.90 17.47 -18.57
CA ARG A 270 10.29 17.71 -18.96
C ARG A 270 10.40 18.16 -20.42
N THR A 271 9.65 17.55 -21.34
CA THR A 271 9.62 17.96 -22.75
C THR A 271 9.11 19.38 -22.93
N GLN A 272 8.24 19.87 -22.05
CA GLN A 272 7.76 21.25 -22.02
C GLN A 272 8.77 22.22 -21.37
N GLY A 273 9.89 21.74 -20.82
CA GLY A 273 10.84 22.57 -20.09
C GLY A 273 10.33 23.04 -18.72
N TRP A 274 9.33 22.34 -18.14
CA TRP A 274 8.75 22.69 -16.84
C TRP A 274 9.35 21.91 -15.69
N LEU A 275 9.85 20.71 -15.95
CA LEU A 275 10.48 19.86 -14.95
C LEU A 275 11.99 20.02 -15.01
N ALA A 276 12.61 20.33 -13.87
CA ALA A 276 14.05 20.45 -13.71
C ALA A 276 14.64 19.15 -13.14
N VAL A 277 15.85 18.84 -13.63
CA VAL A 277 16.69 17.78 -13.05
C VAL A 277 18.03 18.37 -12.68
N LYS A 278 18.67 17.81 -11.65
CA LYS A 278 20.07 18.06 -11.31
C LYS A 278 20.89 16.81 -11.65
N GLU A 279 22.10 17.01 -12.12
CA GLU A 279 23.04 15.94 -12.37
C GLU A 279 23.90 15.68 -11.13
N GLU A 280 23.93 14.46 -10.65
CA GLU A 280 24.82 14.02 -9.58
C GLU A 280 25.50 12.70 -9.99
N LEU A 281 26.83 12.71 -10.04
CA LEU A 281 27.65 11.54 -10.43
C LEU A 281 27.29 10.98 -11.82
N GLY A 282 26.91 11.83 -12.77
CA GLY A 282 26.50 11.45 -14.12
C GLY A 282 25.09 10.88 -14.24
N LEU A 283 24.27 10.97 -13.17
CA LEU A 283 22.89 10.50 -13.14
C LEU A 283 21.95 11.68 -12.86
N GLU A 284 20.72 11.58 -13.38
CA GLU A 284 19.72 12.63 -13.22
C GLU A 284 18.85 12.41 -11.98
N LEU A 285 18.70 13.47 -11.18
CA LEU A 285 17.81 13.51 -10.03
C LEU A 285 16.74 14.59 -10.23
N LEU A 286 15.50 14.28 -9.93
CA LEU A 286 14.41 15.26 -9.94
C LEU A 286 14.69 16.37 -8.93
N ASP A 287 14.66 17.63 -9.42
CA ASP A 287 14.68 18.81 -8.56
C ASP A 287 13.26 19.38 -8.44
N CYS A 288 12.56 18.97 -7.38
CA CYS A 288 11.18 19.41 -7.14
C CYS A 288 11.10 20.92 -6.89
N GLY A 289 12.11 21.48 -6.20
CA GLY A 289 12.14 22.91 -5.84
C GLY A 289 12.38 23.83 -7.05
N ALA A 290 13.22 23.41 -8.00
CA ALA A 290 13.50 24.14 -9.22
C ALA A 290 12.50 23.88 -10.35
N SER A 291 11.69 22.82 -10.24
CA SER A 291 10.68 22.49 -11.24
C SER A 291 9.50 23.46 -11.17
N LYS A 292 9.06 23.97 -12.34
CA LYS A 292 7.80 24.73 -12.44
C LYS A 292 6.58 23.81 -12.26
N VAL A 293 6.66 22.60 -12.82
CA VAL A 293 5.62 21.57 -12.75
C VAL A 293 6.26 20.19 -12.66
N PHE A 294 5.73 19.35 -11.79
CA PHE A 294 6.08 17.92 -11.73
C PHE A 294 4.91 17.11 -11.16
N ALA A 295 4.93 15.79 -11.36
CA ALA A 295 3.92 14.86 -10.85
C ALA A 295 4.53 13.92 -9.83
N VAL A 296 3.75 13.63 -8.78
CA VAL A 296 3.98 12.55 -7.81
C VAL A 296 2.99 11.44 -8.13
N ALA A 297 3.47 10.42 -8.82
CA ALA A 297 2.68 9.28 -9.26
C ALA A 297 2.41 8.30 -8.11
N ASP A 298 1.17 7.87 -7.98
CA ASP A 298 0.73 6.87 -7.01
C ASP A 298 -0.30 5.95 -7.68
N HIS A 299 0.16 4.93 -8.39
CA HIS A 299 -0.66 3.98 -9.13
C HIS A 299 -1.48 4.63 -10.27
N GLN A 300 -2.82 4.63 -10.18
CA GLN A 300 -3.73 5.20 -11.16
C GLN A 300 -4.13 6.66 -10.86
N VAL A 301 -3.48 7.27 -9.88
CA VAL A 301 -3.64 8.68 -9.53
C VAL A 301 -2.28 9.35 -9.48
N ALA A 302 -2.18 10.59 -9.95
CA ALA A 302 -0.97 11.38 -9.84
C ALA A 302 -1.28 12.80 -9.35
N HIS A 303 -0.63 13.21 -8.28
CA HIS A 303 -0.66 14.59 -7.79
C HIS A 303 0.26 15.45 -8.64
N ILE A 304 -0.25 16.48 -9.28
CA ILE A 304 0.51 17.44 -10.08
C ILE A 304 0.71 18.70 -9.25
N TYR A 305 1.97 19.03 -8.99
CA TYR A 305 2.37 20.23 -8.26
C TYR A 305 2.81 21.28 -9.25
N VAL A 306 2.18 22.47 -9.18
CA VAL A 306 2.40 23.59 -10.08
C VAL A 306 3.03 24.74 -9.28
N ASN A 307 4.38 24.76 -9.21
CA ASN A 307 5.10 25.81 -8.49
C ASN A 307 5.01 27.18 -9.20
N ASP A 308 4.82 27.19 -10.52
CA ASP A 308 4.50 28.40 -11.30
C ASP A 308 2.99 28.44 -11.58
N ALA A 309 2.24 29.13 -10.72
CA ALA A 309 0.79 29.19 -10.79
C ALA A 309 0.23 29.69 -12.14
N SER A 310 1.02 30.45 -12.92
CA SER A 310 0.61 30.91 -14.24
C SER A 310 0.41 29.78 -15.26
N LEU A 311 0.99 28.60 -14.98
CA LEU A 311 0.91 27.41 -15.83
C LEU A 311 -0.28 26.50 -15.53
N GLU A 312 -1.03 26.68 -14.41
CA GLU A 312 -2.04 25.72 -13.95
C GLU A 312 -3.03 25.35 -15.06
N LYS A 313 -3.61 26.35 -15.73
CA LYS A 313 -4.55 26.10 -16.83
C LYS A 313 -3.89 25.36 -18.00
N THR A 314 -2.70 25.78 -18.40
CA THR A 314 -1.96 25.17 -19.51
C THR A 314 -1.59 23.71 -19.21
N VAL A 315 -1.18 23.43 -17.97
CA VAL A 315 -0.89 22.07 -17.48
C VAL A 315 -2.15 21.22 -17.53
N ARG A 316 -3.28 21.72 -17.02
CA ARG A 316 -4.57 21.02 -17.07
C ARG A 316 -4.93 20.66 -18.50
N ASP A 317 -4.97 21.66 -19.40
CA ASP A 317 -5.33 21.49 -20.81
C ASP A 317 -4.39 20.50 -21.54
N LEU A 318 -3.10 20.48 -21.19
CA LEU A 318 -2.11 19.56 -21.74
C LEU A 318 -2.33 18.12 -21.26
N VAL A 319 -2.55 17.93 -19.96
CA VAL A 319 -2.69 16.60 -19.34
C VAL A 319 -4.00 15.97 -19.76
N GLU A 320 -5.12 16.71 -19.81
CA GLU A 320 -6.43 16.20 -20.25
C GLU A 320 -6.42 15.63 -21.68
N ARG A 321 -5.49 16.08 -22.52
CA ARG A 321 -5.35 15.58 -23.92
C ARG A 321 -4.47 14.35 -24.03
N GLN A 322 -3.78 13.94 -22.96
CA GLN A 322 -2.91 12.77 -23.02
C GLN A 322 -3.71 11.47 -23.09
N GLU A 323 -3.25 10.56 -23.91
CA GLU A 323 -3.77 9.20 -23.91
C GLU A 323 -3.59 8.57 -22.52
N GLY A 324 -4.57 7.78 -22.07
CA GLY A 324 -4.53 7.17 -20.74
C GLY A 324 -5.06 8.05 -19.61
N ILE A 325 -5.40 9.32 -19.84
CA ILE A 325 -6.02 10.20 -18.85
C ILE A 325 -7.55 10.12 -18.96
N GLU A 326 -8.22 9.87 -17.84
CA GLU A 326 -9.68 9.93 -17.72
C GLU A 326 -10.13 11.37 -17.43
N LYS A 327 -9.53 12.01 -16.45
CA LYS A 327 -9.86 13.38 -16.01
C LYS A 327 -8.73 14.00 -15.22
N VAL A 328 -8.74 15.33 -15.15
CA VAL A 328 -7.87 16.12 -14.27
C VAL A 328 -8.73 16.92 -13.30
N LEU A 329 -8.54 16.68 -12.02
CA LEU A 329 -9.29 17.31 -10.94
C LEU A 329 -8.63 18.64 -10.55
N ALA A 330 -9.38 19.73 -10.64
CA ALA A 330 -9.00 21.01 -10.05
C ALA A 330 -9.70 21.16 -8.67
N LYS A 331 -9.63 22.34 -8.10
CA LYS A 331 -10.05 22.59 -6.70
C LYS A 331 -11.50 22.16 -6.38
N SER A 332 -12.45 22.41 -7.28
CA SER A 332 -13.87 22.05 -7.08
C SER A 332 -14.07 20.53 -7.08
N GLU A 333 -13.48 19.85 -8.05
CA GLU A 333 -13.59 18.40 -8.18
C GLU A 333 -12.84 17.68 -7.04
N LYS A 334 -11.68 18.22 -6.60
CA LYS A 334 -10.96 17.71 -5.42
C LYS A 334 -11.82 17.79 -4.15
N ARG A 335 -12.57 18.86 -3.96
CA ARG A 335 -13.50 18.99 -2.82
C ARG A 335 -14.61 17.95 -2.85
N THR A 336 -15.22 17.74 -4.01
CA THR A 336 -16.27 16.73 -4.19
C THR A 336 -15.79 15.33 -3.85
N LEU A 337 -14.53 15.01 -4.19
CA LEU A 337 -13.91 13.70 -3.87
C LEU A 337 -13.25 13.64 -2.49
N GLY A 338 -13.36 14.71 -1.69
CA GLY A 338 -12.81 14.74 -0.34
C GLY A 338 -11.28 14.67 -0.27
N ILE A 339 -10.56 15.23 -1.28
CA ILE A 339 -9.10 15.21 -1.34
C ILE A 339 -8.47 16.62 -1.41
N ASP A 340 -9.25 17.69 -1.27
CA ASP A 340 -8.74 19.06 -1.25
C ASP A 340 -8.04 19.35 0.09
N HIS A 341 -6.74 19.11 0.15
CA HIS A 341 -5.88 19.31 1.31
C HIS A 341 -4.56 19.98 0.88
N GLN A 342 -3.88 20.70 1.78
CA GLN A 342 -2.60 21.39 1.48
C GLN A 342 -1.48 20.47 0.97
N ARG A 343 -1.54 19.16 1.28
CA ARG A 343 -0.61 18.14 0.80
C ARG A 343 -0.93 17.65 -0.60
N SER A 344 -2.15 17.83 -1.06
CA SER A 344 -2.55 17.44 -2.42
C SER A 344 -1.83 18.27 -3.47
N GLY A 345 -1.66 17.70 -4.66
CA GLY A 345 -1.27 18.45 -5.84
C GLY A 345 -2.26 19.58 -6.14
N ASP A 346 -1.81 20.60 -6.83
CA ASP A 346 -2.66 21.70 -7.31
C ASP A 346 -3.73 21.12 -8.25
N LEU A 347 -3.31 20.18 -9.10
CA LEU A 347 -4.16 19.34 -9.92
C LEU A 347 -3.95 17.87 -9.56
N ILE A 348 -4.93 17.00 -9.85
CA ILE A 348 -4.81 15.55 -9.70
C ILE A 348 -5.24 14.90 -11.01
N ALA A 349 -4.34 14.16 -11.65
CA ALA A 349 -4.67 13.33 -12.80
C ALA A 349 -5.19 11.97 -12.34
N VAL A 350 -6.27 11.50 -12.96
CA VAL A 350 -6.84 10.16 -12.79
C VAL A 350 -6.67 9.42 -14.11
N ALA A 351 -6.09 8.24 -14.05
CA ALA A 351 -5.87 7.40 -15.22
C ALA A 351 -7.18 6.72 -15.68
N LYS A 352 -7.28 6.41 -16.99
CA LYS A 352 -8.27 5.46 -17.49
C LYS A 352 -8.07 4.08 -16.88
N GLU A 353 -9.08 3.24 -16.94
CA GLU A 353 -9.10 1.93 -16.28
C GLU A 353 -7.85 1.08 -16.53
N ARG A 354 -7.37 1.04 -17.79
CA ARG A 354 -6.20 0.25 -18.20
C ARG A 354 -4.88 1.01 -18.13
N ALA A 355 -4.89 2.27 -17.71
CA ALA A 355 -3.70 3.10 -17.59
C ALA A 355 -3.27 3.28 -16.12
N TRP A 356 -1.99 3.58 -15.93
CA TRP A 356 -1.40 3.88 -14.63
C TRP A 356 -0.20 4.84 -14.79
N PHE A 357 0.23 5.52 -13.72
CA PHE A 357 1.26 6.54 -13.76
C PHE A 357 2.60 6.02 -13.28
N THR A 358 3.68 6.32 -14.03
CA THR A 358 5.05 6.14 -13.58
C THR A 358 5.61 7.43 -12.99
N TYR A 359 6.64 7.29 -12.15
CA TYR A 359 7.40 8.44 -11.64
C TYR A 359 8.54 8.88 -12.58
N TYR A 360 8.77 8.18 -13.71
CA TYR A 360 9.92 8.35 -14.59
C TYR A 360 9.99 9.77 -15.18
N TYR A 361 11.12 10.42 -14.95
CA TYR A 361 11.37 11.79 -15.41
C TYR A 361 12.60 11.89 -16.34
N TRP A 362 13.50 10.90 -16.34
CA TRP A 362 14.66 10.83 -17.24
C TRP A 362 14.21 10.44 -18.65
N MET A 363 14.93 10.96 -19.66
CA MET A 363 14.63 10.70 -21.07
C MET A 363 15.44 9.53 -21.64
N ASP A 364 16.61 9.25 -21.04
CA ASP A 364 17.49 8.13 -21.37
C ASP A 364 17.69 7.27 -20.11
N ASP A 365 17.45 5.98 -20.23
CA ASP A 365 17.61 5.05 -19.13
C ASP A 365 19.07 4.87 -18.66
N ALA A 366 20.05 5.30 -19.47
CA ALA A 366 21.46 5.29 -19.11
C ALA A 366 21.79 6.31 -17.99
N VAL A 367 21.04 7.40 -17.91
CA VAL A 367 21.21 8.44 -16.89
C VAL A 367 20.13 8.40 -15.80
N ALA A 368 19.31 7.33 -15.78
CA ALA A 368 18.35 7.10 -14.71
C ALA A 368 19.03 7.10 -13.33
N PRO A 369 18.39 7.62 -12.25
CA PRO A 369 19.00 7.67 -10.94
C PRO A 369 19.37 6.26 -10.43
N ASP A 370 20.37 6.18 -9.57
CA ASP A 370 20.88 4.89 -9.04
C ASP A 370 19.80 4.05 -8.36
N PHE A 371 18.83 4.71 -7.71
CA PHE A 371 17.72 4.05 -7.05
C PHE A 371 16.68 3.47 -8.02
N ALA A 372 16.64 3.89 -9.29
CA ALA A 372 15.64 3.42 -10.25
C ALA A 372 15.73 1.89 -10.46
N ARG A 373 16.95 1.34 -10.38
CA ARG A 373 17.22 -0.09 -10.57
C ARG A 373 17.32 -0.89 -9.27
N THR A 374 16.85 -0.31 -8.15
CA THR A 374 16.89 -0.94 -6.81
C THR A 374 15.53 -0.92 -6.15
N VAL A 375 15.36 -1.74 -5.10
CA VAL A 375 14.23 -1.62 -4.18
C VAL A 375 14.54 -0.50 -3.19
N ASP A 376 13.97 0.68 -3.43
CA ASP A 376 14.21 1.86 -2.57
C ASP A 376 12.99 2.80 -2.53
N ILE A 377 11.94 2.36 -1.85
CA ILE A 377 10.64 3.02 -1.77
C ILE A 377 10.66 4.42 -1.14
N HIS A 378 11.74 4.80 -0.45
CA HIS A 378 11.83 6.10 0.23
C HIS A 378 12.56 7.17 -0.59
N ARG A 379 13.39 6.76 -1.57
CA ARG A 379 14.13 7.70 -2.44
C ARG A 379 13.41 8.00 -3.75
N LYS A 380 12.55 7.07 -4.21
CA LYS A 380 11.78 7.27 -5.44
C LYS A 380 10.72 8.36 -5.23
N PRO A 381 10.65 9.35 -6.13
CA PRO A 381 9.66 10.44 -6.02
C PRO A 381 8.28 10.05 -6.57
N GLY A 382 7.89 8.81 -6.36
CA GLY A 382 6.63 8.20 -6.76
C GLY A 382 6.60 6.71 -6.47
N TYR A 383 5.43 6.12 -6.55
CA TYR A 383 5.25 4.68 -6.41
C TYR A 383 5.81 3.94 -7.63
N ASP A 384 6.51 2.84 -7.40
CA ASP A 384 7.14 2.05 -8.46
C ASP A 384 6.84 0.54 -8.31
N PRO A 385 5.78 0.03 -8.94
CA PRO A 385 5.46 -1.39 -8.93
C PRO A 385 6.47 -2.25 -9.69
N VAL A 386 7.34 -1.63 -10.49
CA VAL A 386 8.41 -2.32 -11.22
C VAL A 386 9.44 -2.91 -10.24
N GLU A 387 9.52 -2.42 -9.01
CA GLU A 387 10.31 -3.04 -7.93
C GLU A 387 9.95 -4.50 -7.63
N LEU A 388 8.75 -4.94 -8.02
CA LEU A 388 8.34 -6.34 -7.88
C LEU A 388 9.04 -7.30 -8.86
N PHE A 389 9.72 -6.79 -9.88
CA PHE A 389 10.31 -7.61 -10.95
C PHE A 389 11.83 -7.67 -10.83
N LEU A 390 12.38 -8.81 -11.27
CA LEU A 390 13.79 -8.89 -11.65
C LEU A 390 13.91 -8.49 -13.11
N ASP A 391 14.96 -7.74 -13.45
CA ASP A 391 15.19 -7.29 -14.82
C ASP A 391 15.39 -8.50 -15.76
N PRO A 392 14.44 -8.73 -16.71
CA PRO A 392 14.51 -9.88 -17.63
C PRO A 392 15.70 -9.80 -18.60
N ASN A 393 16.27 -8.60 -18.78
CA ASN A 393 17.41 -8.38 -19.68
C ASN A 393 18.74 -8.68 -19.00
N LEU A 394 18.77 -8.90 -17.69
CA LEU A 394 20.00 -9.28 -16.98
C LEU A 394 20.29 -10.77 -17.16
N SER A 395 21.34 -11.08 -17.93
CA SER A 395 21.86 -12.44 -17.99
C SER A 395 22.35 -12.90 -16.62
N ALA A 396 22.05 -14.15 -16.23
CA ALA A 396 22.47 -14.76 -14.97
C ALA A 396 22.12 -13.93 -13.71
N VAL A 397 20.93 -13.31 -13.65
CA VAL A 397 20.50 -12.43 -12.54
C VAL A 397 20.66 -13.09 -11.18
N LYS A 398 20.42 -14.41 -11.05
CA LYS A 398 20.62 -15.16 -9.80
C LYS A 398 22.09 -15.20 -9.36
N ALA A 399 23.01 -15.37 -10.31
CA ALA A 399 24.46 -15.32 -10.03
C ALA A 399 24.91 -13.91 -9.64
N LYS A 400 24.37 -12.88 -10.30
CA LYS A 400 24.59 -11.48 -9.92
C LYS A 400 24.14 -11.21 -8.49
N ILE A 401 22.93 -11.64 -8.11
CA ILE A 401 22.40 -11.51 -6.74
C ILE A 401 23.32 -12.24 -5.74
N ALA A 402 23.68 -13.49 -6.01
CA ALA A 402 24.56 -14.27 -5.13
C ALA A 402 25.92 -13.57 -4.93
N TRP A 403 26.52 -13.05 -6.00
CA TRP A 403 27.76 -12.27 -5.94
C TRP A 403 27.61 -10.98 -5.11
N ARG A 404 26.51 -10.22 -5.31
CA ARG A 404 26.23 -9.02 -4.51
C ARG A 404 26.05 -9.36 -3.03
N LEU A 405 25.35 -10.44 -2.71
CA LEU A 405 25.17 -10.90 -1.33
C LEU A 405 26.50 -11.36 -0.70
N LEU A 406 27.37 -12.03 -1.47
CA LEU A 406 28.72 -12.41 -1.01
C LEU A 406 29.54 -11.16 -0.71
N LYS A 407 29.58 -10.17 -1.59
CA LYS A 407 30.24 -8.87 -1.33
C LYS A 407 29.72 -8.23 -0.03
N LYS A 408 28.39 -8.19 0.16
CA LYS A 408 27.78 -7.68 1.39
C LYS A 408 28.26 -8.43 2.62
N LYS A 409 28.32 -9.78 2.57
CA LYS A 409 28.81 -10.62 3.67
C LYS A 409 30.28 -10.35 3.99
N LEU A 410 31.08 -9.98 3.00
CA LEU A 410 32.51 -9.61 3.14
C LEU A 410 32.67 -8.13 3.59
N GLY A 411 31.59 -7.39 3.87
CA GLY A 411 31.67 -6.01 4.35
C GLY A 411 31.77 -4.95 3.25
N PHE A 412 31.71 -5.31 1.98
CA PHE A 412 31.73 -4.33 0.89
C PHE A 412 30.38 -3.65 0.72
N ARG A 413 30.39 -2.34 0.43
CA ARG A 413 29.22 -1.63 -0.07
C ARG A 413 28.89 -2.14 -1.48
N MET A 414 27.61 -2.31 -1.77
CA MET A 414 27.16 -2.76 -3.08
C MET A 414 25.76 -2.21 -3.38
N LEU A 415 25.49 -1.96 -4.65
CA LEU A 415 24.19 -1.65 -5.16
C LEU A 415 23.50 -2.94 -5.63
N MET A 416 22.25 -3.18 -5.18
CA MET A 416 21.44 -4.32 -5.64
C MET A 416 20.61 -3.89 -6.87
N ASP A 417 21.30 -3.62 -7.95
CA ASP A 417 20.79 -3.11 -9.23
C ASP A 417 20.22 -4.25 -10.10
N VAL A 418 19.07 -4.76 -9.69
CA VAL A 418 18.43 -5.92 -10.33
C VAL A 418 16.99 -5.66 -10.77
N ILE A 419 16.51 -4.44 -10.52
CA ILE A 419 15.15 -4.00 -10.89
C ILE A 419 15.19 -3.42 -12.32
N PRO A 420 14.24 -3.77 -13.19
CA PRO A 420 14.13 -3.14 -14.52
C PRO A 420 13.63 -1.69 -14.40
N VAL A 421 13.70 -0.96 -15.51
CA VAL A 421 13.04 0.34 -15.69
C VAL A 421 11.96 0.23 -16.78
N ASP A 422 11.41 -0.95 -16.96
CA ASP A 422 10.40 -1.28 -17.95
C ASP A 422 9.00 -1.33 -17.33
N ALA A 423 8.27 -0.23 -17.46
CA ALA A 423 6.91 -0.07 -16.95
C ALA A 423 5.88 -1.00 -17.61
N SER A 424 6.18 -1.55 -18.81
CA SER A 424 5.28 -2.44 -19.53
C SER A 424 5.07 -3.80 -18.85
N LEU A 425 5.93 -4.15 -17.90
CA LEU A 425 5.84 -5.38 -17.12
C LEU A 425 4.65 -5.40 -16.15
N VAL A 426 4.17 -4.24 -15.71
CA VAL A 426 3.07 -4.13 -14.74
C VAL A 426 1.75 -4.46 -15.41
N LYS A 427 0.97 -5.38 -14.81
CA LYS A 427 -0.30 -5.87 -15.35
C LYS A 427 -1.51 -5.60 -14.46
N GLY A 428 -1.30 -5.12 -13.25
CA GLY A 428 -2.36 -4.70 -12.35
C GLY A 428 -2.03 -3.41 -11.61
N SER A 429 -3.04 -2.59 -11.37
CA SER A 429 -2.89 -1.34 -10.62
C SER A 429 -4.20 -0.96 -9.92
N HIS A 430 -4.14 0.05 -9.08
CA HIS A 430 -5.26 0.60 -8.33
C HIS A 430 -5.09 2.10 -8.14
N GLY A 431 -5.94 2.74 -7.37
CA GLY A 431 -5.85 4.19 -7.08
C GLY A 431 -7.07 4.98 -7.55
N ARG A 432 -7.61 4.66 -8.73
CA ARG A 432 -8.91 5.17 -9.18
C ARG A 432 -10.07 4.39 -8.53
N ILE A 433 -11.25 4.91 -8.59
CA ILE A 433 -12.48 4.16 -8.26
C ILE A 433 -12.79 3.25 -9.46
N PRO A 434 -12.82 1.90 -9.31
CA PRO A 434 -13.14 0.99 -10.41
C PRO A 434 -14.54 1.25 -10.98
N GLU A 435 -14.74 0.99 -12.27
CA GLU A 435 -16.05 1.14 -12.91
C GLU A 435 -17.03 0.04 -12.47
N ASN A 436 -16.50 -1.18 -12.30
CA ASN A 436 -17.30 -2.30 -11.83
C ASN A 436 -17.23 -2.41 -10.31
N SER A 437 -18.36 -2.34 -9.64
CA SER A 437 -18.44 -2.48 -8.19
C SER A 437 -18.07 -3.89 -7.68
N ALA A 438 -17.96 -4.90 -8.55
CA ALA A 438 -17.42 -6.21 -8.20
C ALA A 438 -15.91 -6.15 -7.87
N ASP A 439 -15.22 -5.12 -8.34
CA ASP A 439 -13.81 -4.86 -8.06
C ASP A 439 -13.59 -3.85 -6.91
N TYR A 440 -14.66 -3.48 -6.21
CA TYR A 440 -14.55 -2.69 -4.99
C TYR A 440 -13.96 -3.54 -3.85
N PRO A 441 -13.26 -2.93 -2.90
CA PRO A 441 -12.91 -3.59 -1.65
C PRO A 441 -14.16 -4.00 -0.88
N ILE A 442 -14.00 -4.93 0.05
CA ILE A 442 -15.11 -5.54 0.77
C ILE A 442 -14.92 -5.46 2.27
N VAL A 443 -16.01 -5.61 2.99
CA VAL A 443 -16.02 -5.89 4.43
C VAL A 443 -17.00 -7.03 4.72
N ILE A 444 -16.56 -7.98 5.56
CA ILE A 444 -17.33 -9.16 5.98
C ILE A 444 -17.29 -9.26 7.51
N SER A 445 -18.42 -9.50 8.12
CA SER A 445 -18.52 -9.80 9.56
C SER A 445 -19.61 -10.84 9.83
N GLN A 446 -19.49 -11.61 10.89
CA GLN A 446 -20.52 -12.54 11.33
C GLN A 446 -21.81 -11.84 11.84
N LYS A 447 -21.73 -10.55 12.16
CA LYS A 447 -22.87 -9.71 12.56
C LYS A 447 -23.56 -9.13 11.32
N SER A 448 -24.51 -9.88 10.75
CA SER A 448 -25.22 -9.48 9.52
C SER A 448 -26.03 -8.19 9.67
N GLU A 449 -26.50 -7.89 10.87
CA GLU A 449 -27.26 -6.67 11.22
C GLU A 449 -26.44 -5.36 11.04
N LEU A 450 -25.12 -5.46 10.91
CA LEU A 450 -24.27 -4.30 10.66
C LEU A 450 -24.29 -3.84 9.19
N PHE A 451 -24.87 -4.63 8.29
CA PHE A 451 -24.88 -4.40 6.86
C PHE A 451 -26.27 -4.11 6.31
N PRO A 452 -26.85 -2.92 6.60
CA PRO A 452 -28.16 -2.56 6.06
C PRO A 452 -28.13 -2.34 4.54
N ASN A 453 -26.95 -2.06 3.99
CA ASN A 453 -26.72 -1.82 2.57
C ASN A 453 -25.62 -2.74 2.01
N ALA A 454 -25.80 -3.18 0.76
CA ALA A 454 -24.80 -3.98 0.05
C ALA A 454 -23.54 -3.18 -0.38
N ILE A 455 -23.64 -1.86 -0.41
CA ILE A 455 -22.53 -0.93 -0.71
C ILE A 455 -22.52 0.16 0.36
N ILE A 456 -21.35 0.46 0.89
CA ILE A 456 -21.09 1.49 1.90
C ILE A 456 -19.93 2.39 1.48
N GLU A 457 -19.89 3.61 1.99
CA GLU A 457 -18.76 4.53 1.81
C GLU A 457 -17.56 4.11 2.67
N ALA A 458 -16.34 4.40 2.22
CA ALA A 458 -15.11 4.09 2.96
C ALA A 458 -15.11 4.68 4.38
N THR A 459 -15.64 5.90 4.56
CA THR A 459 -15.77 6.55 5.87
C THR A 459 -16.73 5.82 6.82
N SER A 460 -17.69 5.08 6.27
CA SER A 460 -18.65 4.29 7.06
C SER A 460 -18.02 3.05 7.72
N VAL A 461 -16.87 2.59 7.23
CA VAL A 461 -16.11 1.49 7.83
C VAL A 461 -15.77 1.78 9.29
N TYR A 462 -15.36 3.00 9.61
CA TYR A 462 -15.13 3.45 10.99
C TYR A 462 -16.32 3.18 11.91
N HIS A 463 -17.50 3.60 11.48
CA HIS A 463 -18.74 3.44 12.26
C HIS A 463 -19.16 1.97 12.37
N LEU A 464 -18.90 1.17 11.33
CA LEU A 464 -19.13 -0.26 11.36
C LEU A 464 -18.21 -0.93 12.38
N LEU A 465 -16.91 -0.64 12.36
CA LEU A 465 -15.95 -1.17 13.33
C LEU A 465 -16.33 -0.78 14.76
N LYS A 466 -16.68 0.50 14.98
CA LYS A 466 -17.11 1.00 16.30
C LYS A 466 -18.35 0.25 16.80
N ARG A 467 -19.41 0.18 15.98
CA ARG A 467 -20.65 -0.56 16.36
C ARG A 467 -20.38 -2.03 16.64
N HIS A 468 -19.55 -2.68 15.82
CA HIS A 468 -19.22 -4.10 16.01
C HIS A 468 -18.60 -4.40 17.38
N MET A 469 -17.79 -3.50 17.91
CA MET A 469 -17.14 -3.66 19.21
C MET A 469 -18.01 -3.24 20.38
N MET A 470 -19.01 -2.40 20.16
CA MET A 470 -19.91 -1.89 21.22
C MET A 470 -21.13 -2.80 21.43
N THR A 471 -21.51 -3.61 20.47
CA THR A 471 -22.57 -4.64 20.55
C THR A 471 -22.00 -6.00 20.96
#